data_7e0bb6920d692c49e850c18f8a23b796
#
_entry.id   7e0bb6920d692c49e850c18f8a23b796
#
_cell.length_a   1.000
_cell.length_b   1.000
_cell.length_c   1.000
_cell.angle_alpha   90.00
_cell.angle_beta   90.00
_cell.angle_gamma   90.00
#
_symmetry.space_group_name_H-M   'P 1'
#
loop_
_entity.id
_entity.type
_entity.pdbx_description
1 polymer ?
#
loop_
_entity_poly.entity_id
_entity_poly.type
_entity_poly.pdbx_seq_one_letter_code
_entity_poly.pdbx_strand_id
1 'polypeptide(L)'
;PLFQHGFPPRPISFRPAPAYRVARPKGGNKIMAYHPKSEFMATVMTRGFLADCTDYQALDEALSKGIVTAYIGYDATAKSLHVGHLLNVMLLRWFQKTGHRPITLMGGGTTKVGDPSFRADERPLLTVAQIDDNIAGMKTVFARYLTYGAGPRDALMLNNAEWLDGLNYLDFLRDIGRHFSVNRMLAFESVKSRLDREQSLSFLEFNYMILQAYDFLELYRRHGCLLQMGGSDQWGNILKGVDLTR
;
A
#
# COMPACT_ATOMS: atom_id res chain seq x y z
N PRO A 1 14.89 3.15 26.17
CA PRO A 1 13.92 4.07 26.74
C PRO A 1 13.23 4.88 25.64
N LEU A 2 12.44 4.22 24.75
CA LEU A 2 11.74 4.84 23.64
C LEU A 2 10.21 4.68 23.72
N PHE A 3 9.69 4.32 24.92
CA PHE A 3 8.26 4.08 25.14
C PHE A 3 7.70 4.91 26.29
N GLN A 4 7.79 6.25 26.18
CA GLN A 4 7.05 7.15 27.09
C GLN A 4 6.44 8.33 26.31
N HIS A 5 5.56 8.05 25.36
CA HIS A 5 4.54 9.03 24.94
C HIS A 5 3.22 8.29 24.78
N GLY A 6 2.21 8.79 25.49
CA GLY A 6 0.90 8.19 25.63
C GLY A 6 0.25 7.87 24.28
N PHE A 7 -0.32 6.69 24.18
CA PHE A 7 -1.07 6.21 23.03
C PHE A 7 -2.25 7.15 22.72
N PRO A 8 -2.46 7.51 21.46
CA PRO A 8 -3.72 8.11 21.04
C PRO A 8 -4.89 7.15 21.29
N PRO A 9 -6.13 7.65 21.36
CA PRO A 9 -7.30 6.85 21.74
C PRO A 9 -7.40 5.58 20.87
N ARG A 10 -7.77 4.48 21.51
CA ARG A 10 -7.85 3.13 20.95
C ARG A 10 -8.51 3.14 19.58
N PRO A 11 -7.92 2.43 18.59
CA PRO A 11 -8.57 2.25 17.31
C PRO A 11 -9.94 1.61 17.52
N ILE A 12 -10.92 2.05 16.73
CA ILE A 12 -12.27 1.48 16.72
C ILE A 12 -12.10 -0.03 16.53
N SER A 13 -12.44 -0.80 17.56
CA SER A 13 -12.34 -2.24 17.53
C SER A 13 -13.37 -2.78 16.54
N PHE A 14 -12.93 -3.11 15.33
CA PHE A 14 -13.69 -4.00 14.48
C PHE A 14 -13.68 -5.39 15.17
N ARG A 15 -14.87 -5.88 15.55
CA ARG A 15 -15.02 -7.27 15.96
C ARG A 15 -14.50 -8.16 14.83
N PRO A 16 -13.72 -9.20 15.11
CA PRO A 16 -13.31 -10.13 14.08
C PRO A 16 -14.58 -10.76 13.48
N ALA A 17 -14.85 -10.45 12.23
CA ALA A 17 -15.77 -11.25 11.44
C ALA A 17 -15.16 -12.65 11.28
N PRO A 18 -15.96 -13.73 11.30
CA PRO A 18 -15.46 -15.09 11.13
C PRO A 18 -14.67 -15.17 9.84
N ALA A 19 -13.57 -15.95 9.88
CA ALA A 19 -12.61 -16.11 8.81
C ALA A 19 -13.29 -16.17 7.42
N TYR A 20 -13.29 -15.05 6.72
CA TYR A 20 -13.75 -15.01 5.34
C TYR A 20 -12.73 -15.77 4.49
N ARG A 21 -13.11 -16.95 4.03
CA ARG A 21 -12.50 -17.56 2.85
C ARG A 21 -12.65 -16.52 1.74
N VAL A 22 -11.53 -15.97 1.28
CA VAL A 22 -11.50 -15.16 0.07
C VAL A 22 -11.84 -16.09 -1.09
N ALA A 23 -13.13 -16.26 -1.36
CA ALA A 23 -13.59 -16.84 -2.60
C ALA A 23 -13.30 -15.77 -3.67
N ARG A 24 -12.34 -16.04 -4.56
CA ARG A 24 -12.22 -15.29 -5.82
C ARG A 24 -13.61 -15.30 -6.47
N PRO A 25 -14.24 -14.15 -6.74
CA PRO A 25 -15.46 -14.16 -7.52
C PRO A 25 -15.10 -14.62 -8.92
N LYS A 26 -15.52 -15.84 -9.28
CA LYS A 26 -15.65 -16.23 -10.68
C LYS A 26 -16.79 -15.37 -11.24
N GLY A 27 -16.45 -14.40 -12.08
CA GLY A 27 -17.43 -13.68 -12.89
C GLY A 27 -17.84 -12.29 -12.36
N GLY A 28 -17.82 -11.35 -13.26
CA GLY A 28 -18.04 -9.91 -13.17
C GLY A 28 -19.39 -9.41 -12.65
N ASN A 29 -20.13 -10.12 -11.80
CA ASN A 29 -21.52 -9.76 -11.45
C ASN A 29 -21.73 -9.24 -10.02
N LYS A 30 -20.78 -9.34 -9.10
CA LYS A 30 -20.98 -8.85 -7.73
C LYS A 30 -20.74 -7.34 -7.56
N ILE A 31 -19.86 -6.76 -8.37
CA ILE A 31 -19.55 -5.32 -8.31
C ILE A 31 -20.74 -4.48 -8.81
N MET A 32 -21.48 -4.99 -9.79
CA MET A 32 -22.64 -4.27 -10.35
C MET A 32 -23.86 -4.15 -9.43
N ALA A 33 -23.96 -4.94 -8.37
CA ALA A 33 -25.09 -4.93 -7.43
C ALA A 33 -24.87 -3.99 -6.22
N TYR A 34 -23.65 -3.44 -6.04
CA TYR A 34 -23.37 -2.52 -4.95
C TYR A 34 -23.64 -1.07 -5.38
N HIS A 35 -24.50 -0.37 -4.61
CA HIS A 35 -24.80 1.03 -4.82
C HIS A 35 -24.04 1.90 -3.82
N PRO A 36 -22.93 2.52 -4.22
CA PRO A 36 -22.11 3.32 -3.33
C PRO A 36 -22.81 4.61 -2.91
N LYS A 37 -22.57 5.02 -1.67
CA LYS A 37 -23.04 6.28 -1.09
C LYS A 37 -22.03 7.40 -1.27
N SER A 38 -20.74 7.06 -1.19
CA SER A 38 -19.65 8.04 -1.32
C SER A 38 -19.34 8.34 -2.78
N GLU A 39 -18.97 9.58 -3.06
CA GLU A 39 -18.60 10.03 -4.40
C GLU A 39 -17.36 9.29 -4.94
N PHE A 40 -16.40 9.00 -4.05
CA PHE A 40 -15.20 8.25 -4.45
C PHE A 40 -15.55 6.85 -4.94
N MET A 41 -16.32 6.07 -4.15
CA MET A 41 -16.70 4.71 -4.56
C MET A 41 -17.53 4.73 -5.85
N ALA A 42 -18.47 5.66 -6.00
CA ALA A 42 -19.24 5.82 -7.23
C ALA A 42 -18.33 6.11 -8.43
N THR A 43 -17.34 6.99 -8.25
CA THR A 43 -16.39 7.36 -9.30
C THR A 43 -15.51 6.19 -9.73
N VAL A 44 -14.90 5.47 -8.77
CA VAL A 44 -13.96 4.38 -9.11
C VAL A 44 -14.67 3.18 -9.72
N MET A 45 -15.91 2.90 -9.30
CA MET A 45 -16.74 1.84 -9.88
C MET A 45 -17.16 2.20 -11.32
N THR A 46 -17.71 3.40 -11.52
CA THR A 46 -18.18 3.84 -12.85
C THR A 46 -17.05 3.95 -13.87
N ARG A 47 -15.84 4.32 -13.42
CA ARG A 47 -14.67 4.47 -14.29
C ARG A 47 -13.84 3.19 -14.44
N GLY A 48 -14.24 2.09 -13.81
CA GLY A 48 -13.55 0.80 -13.90
C GLY A 48 -12.18 0.74 -13.21
N PHE A 49 -11.93 1.61 -12.21
CA PHE A 49 -10.71 1.55 -11.41
C PHE A 49 -10.74 0.41 -10.38
N LEU A 50 -11.92 0.00 -9.94
CA LEU A 50 -12.09 -0.94 -8.85
C LEU A 50 -12.10 -2.38 -9.36
N ALA A 51 -11.06 -3.14 -9.03
CA ALA A 51 -10.97 -4.58 -9.31
C ALA A 51 -11.46 -5.42 -8.13
N ASP A 52 -11.03 -5.08 -6.91
CA ASP A 52 -11.44 -5.75 -5.67
C ASP A 52 -11.28 -4.81 -4.46
N CYS A 53 -11.94 -5.15 -3.34
CA CYS A 53 -11.85 -4.42 -2.08
C CYS A 53 -12.06 -5.41 -0.92
N THR A 54 -11.32 -5.23 0.17
CA THR A 54 -11.44 -6.10 1.36
C THR A 54 -12.80 -6.00 2.03
N ASP A 55 -13.41 -4.79 2.02
CA ASP A 55 -14.73 -4.53 2.57
C ASP A 55 -15.33 -3.28 1.92
N TYR A 56 -16.21 -3.48 0.94
CA TYR A 56 -16.88 -2.40 0.19
C TYR A 56 -17.75 -1.53 1.08
N GLN A 57 -18.50 -2.13 1.99
CA GLN A 57 -19.46 -1.43 2.83
C GLN A 57 -18.74 -0.58 3.87
N ALA A 58 -17.78 -1.15 4.59
CA ALA A 58 -17.03 -0.42 5.61
C ALA A 58 -16.24 0.75 5.01
N LEU A 59 -15.65 0.56 3.82
CA LEU A 59 -14.94 1.62 3.11
C LEU A 59 -15.90 2.74 2.71
N ASP A 60 -17.02 2.42 2.08
CA ASP A 60 -18.00 3.40 1.61
C ASP A 60 -18.62 4.19 2.78
N GLU A 61 -18.89 3.52 3.90
CA GLU A 61 -19.35 4.18 5.12
C GLU A 61 -18.29 5.15 5.69
N ALA A 62 -17.02 4.74 5.73
CA ALA A 62 -15.94 5.60 6.21
C ALA A 62 -15.79 6.85 5.32
N LEU A 63 -15.80 6.67 4.00
CA LEU A 63 -15.73 7.74 3.02
C LEU A 63 -16.92 8.70 3.07
N SER A 64 -18.12 8.19 3.44
CA SER A 64 -19.32 9.02 3.56
C SER A 64 -19.36 9.82 4.87
N LYS A 65 -18.65 9.37 5.92
CA LYS A 65 -18.68 10.00 7.26
C LYS A 65 -17.64 11.10 7.43
N GLY A 66 -16.56 11.11 6.65
CA GLY A 66 -15.52 12.10 6.83
C GLY A 66 -14.33 11.94 5.88
N ILE A 67 -13.27 12.68 6.20
CA ILE A 67 -12.03 12.62 5.45
C ILE A 67 -11.31 11.31 5.78
N VAL A 68 -11.08 10.48 4.78
CA VAL A 68 -10.27 9.28 4.88
C VAL A 68 -8.87 9.58 4.33
N THR A 69 -7.84 9.03 4.97
CA THR A 69 -6.47 9.05 4.46
C THR A 69 -6.16 7.72 3.79
N ALA A 70 -5.63 7.78 2.57
CA ALA A 70 -5.23 6.61 1.79
C ALA A 70 -3.84 6.79 1.19
N TYR A 71 -3.14 5.68 0.89
CA TYR A 71 -1.85 5.76 0.24
C TYR A 71 -1.69 4.80 -0.95
N ILE A 72 -0.77 5.16 -1.82
CA ILE A 72 -0.15 4.29 -2.81
C ILE A 72 1.37 4.43 -2.68
N GLY A 73 2.07 3.30 -2.65
CA GLY A 73 3.53 3.24 -2.63
C GLY A 73 4.12 3.24 -4.05
N TYR A 74 5.27 3.86 -4.19
CA TYR A 74 6.01 3.97 -5.44
C TYR A 74 7.50 3.75 -5.20
N ASP A 75 8.05 2.65 -5.69
CA ASP A 75 9.49 2.43 -5.68
C ASP A 75 10.20 3.41 -6.62
N ALA A 76 11.30 3.98 -6.13
CA ALA A 76 12.06 5.01 -6.82
C ALA A 76 13.08 4.41 -7.80
N THR A 77 12.61 3.58 -8.74
CA THR A 77 13.45 2.88 -9.70
C THR A 77 13.84 3.71 -10.93
N ALA A 78 13.21 4.87 -11.13
CA ALA A 78 13.51 5.82 -12.21
C ALA A 78 13.08 7.23 -11.82
N LYS A 79 13.67 8.26 -12.48
CA LYS A 79 13.34 9.68 -12.26
C LYS A 79 11.94 10.10 -12.70
N SER A 80 11.27 9.26 -13.50
CA SER A 80 9.95 9.55 -14.05
C SER A 80 9.01 8.36 -13.91
N LEU A 81 7.72 8.64 -14.01
CA LEU A 81 6.67 7.64 -14.00
C LEU A 81 6.31 7.23 -15.41
N HIS A 82 6.13 5.95 -15.66
CA HIS A 82 5.59 5.45 -16.92
C HIS A 82 4.05 5.43 -16.93
N VAL A 83 3.44 5.16 -18.07
CA VAL A 83 1.98 5.16 -18.26
C VAL A 83 1.24 4.23 -17.28
N GLY A 84 1.84 3.10 -16.89
CA GLY A 84 1.25 2.20 -15.89
C GLY A 84 1.08 2.84 -14.52
N HIS A 85 1.99 3.75 -14.11
CA HIS A 85 1.83 4.51 -12.87
C HIS A 85 0.74 5.58 -12.97
N LEU A 86 0.46 6.10 -14.16
CA LEU A 86 -0.54 7.14 -14.34
C LEU A 86 -1.93 6.72 -13.85
N LEU A 87 -2.28 5.46 -14.03
CA LEU A 87 -3.55 4.91 -13.51
C LEU A 87 -3.65 5.09 -11.99
N ASN A 88 -2.59 4.73 -11.26
CA ASN A 88 -2.52 4.86 -9.80
C ASN A 88 -2.49 6.33 -9.35
N VAL A 89 -1.79 7.19 -10.08
CA VAL A 89 -1.78 8.64 -9.82
C VAL A 89 -3.18 9.23 -10.02
N MET A 90 -3.89 8.81 -11.07
CA MET A 90 -5.27 9.24 -11.31
C MET A 90 -6.24 8.75 -10.25
N LEU A 91 -6.01 7.56 -9.68
CA LEU A 91 -6.78 7.05 -8.55
C LEU A 91 -6.62 7.95 -7.31
N LEU A 92 -5.38 8.33 -6.96
CA LEU A 92 -5.12 9.30 -5.88
C LEU A 92 -5.71 10.68 -6.18
N ARG A 93 -5.65 11.14 -7.44
CA ARG A 93 -6.28 12.39 -7.86
C ARG A 93 -7.80 12.37 -7.66
N TRP A 94 -8.47 11.29 -8.03
CA TRP A 94 -9.90 11.15 -7.77
C TRP A 94 -10.19 11.10 -6.28
N PHE A 95 -9.37 10.42 -5.49
CA PHE A 95 -9.49 10.39 -4.04
C PHE A 95 -9.41 11.79 -3.43
N GLN A 96 -8.45 12.62 -3.86
CA GLN A 96 -8.36 14.01 -3.43
C GLN A 96 -9.54 14.86 -3.90
N LYS A 97 -9.96 14.73 -5.15
CA LYS A 97 -11.09 15.49 -5.72
C LYS A 97 -12.42 15.22 -5.02
N THR A 98 -12.61 14.02 -4.54
CA THR A 98 -13.80 13.62 -3.77
C THR A 98 -13.69 13.93 -2.28
N GLY A 99 -12.71 14.71 -1.88
CA GLY A 99 -12.63 15.31 -0.54
C GLY A 99 -11.83 14.54 0.49
N HIS A 100 -10.99 13.60 0.06
CA HIS A 100 -10.17 12.75 0.93
C HIS A 100 -8.68 13.11 0.83
N ARG A 101 -7.86 12.57 1.74
CA ARG A 101 -6.44 12.89 1.86
C ARG A 101 -5.55 11.79 1.26
N PRO A 102 -4.93 11.99 0.09
CA PRO A 102 -4.00 11.02 -0.48
C PRO A 102 -2.59 11.17 0.10
N ILE A 103 -1.89 10.03 0.22
CA ILE A 103 -0.45 9.94 0.50
C ILE A 103 0.22 9.31 -0.72
N THR A 104 1.24 9.96 -1.26
CA THR A 104 2.22 9.34 -2.14
C THR A 104 3.40 8.88 -1.28
N LEU A 105 3.54 7.57 -1.11
CA LEU A 105 4.64 7.00 -0.34
C LEU A 105 5.81 6.70 -1.28
N MET A 106 6.90 7.42 -1.11
CA MET A 106 8.15 7.14 -1.83
C MET A 106 8.87 5.97 -1.18
N GLY A 107 9.20 4.97 -1.98
CA GLY A 107 9.89 3.76 -1.54
C GLY A 107 11.39 3.94 -1.38
N GLY A 108 11.85 4.97 -0.64
CA GLY A 108 13.29 5.18 -0.42
C GLY A 108 13.98 4.01 0.29
N GLY A 109 13.28 3.39 1.26
CA GLY A 109 13.75 2.17 1.93
C GLY A 109 13.51 0.91 1.09
N THR A 110 12.27 0.71 0.60
CA THR A 110 11.90 -0.49 -0.15
C THR A 110 12.59 -0.62 -1.50
N THR A 111 12.97 0.48 -2.16
CA THR A 111 13.75 0.42 -3.41
C THR A 111 15.13 -0.19 -3.22
N LYS A 112 15.69 -0.14 -2.00
CA LYS A 112 16.97 -0.82 -1.68
C LYS A 112 16.85 -2.34 -1.73
N VAL A 113 15.62 -2.86 -1.61
CA VAL A 113 15.27 -4.29 -1.63
C VAL A 113 14.77 -4.69 -3.02
N GLY A 114 13.82 -3.94 -3.58
CA GLY A 114 13.18 -4.17 -4.87
C GLY A 114 11.95 -5.08 -4.79
N ASP A 115 10.83 -4.60 -5.34
CA ASP A 115 9.57 -5.38 -5.41
C ASP A 115 9.71 -6.55 -6.41
N PRO A 116 9.56 -7.81 -5.97
CA PRO A 116 9.62 -8.98 -6.83
C PRO A 116 8.33 -9.24 -7.62
N SER A 117 7.25 -8.50 -7.36
CA SER A 117 5.92 -8.79 -7.88
C SER A 117 5.91 -8.86 -9.41
N PHE A 118 5.53 -10.03 -9.95
CA PHE A 118 5.40 -10.34 -11.38
C PHE A 118 6.65 -10.07 -12.23
N ARG A 119 7.84 -10.19 -11.64
CA ARG A 119 9.12 -10.13 -12.36
C ARG A 119 9.80 -11.49 -12.36
N ALA A 120 10.52 -11.78 -13.43
CA ALA A 120 11.34 -12.97 -13.56
C ALA A 120 12.71 -12.78 -12.95
N ASP A 121 13.28 -11.57 -13.09
CA ASP A 121 14.65 -11.23 -12.69
C ASP A 121 14.67 -10.29 -11.46
N GLU A 122 15.73 -10.40 -10.67
CA GLU A 122 15.99 -9.47 -9.57
C GLU A 122 16.20 -8.03 -10.09
N ARG A 123 15.76 -7.05 -9.29
CA ARG A 123 16.02 -5.65 -9.62
C ARG A 123 17.48 -5.30 -9.39
N PRO A 124 18.09 -4.47 -10.26
CA PRO A 124 19.40 -3.90 -9.98
C PRO A 124 19.37 -3.12 -8.66
N LEU A 125 20.35 -3.34 -7.80
CA LEU A 125 20.51 -2.59 -6.57
C LEU A 125 20.96 -1.16 -6.90
N LEU A 126 20.16 -0.19 -6.51
CA LEU A 126 20.45 1.24 -6.67
C LEU A 126 21.19 1.77 -5.45
N THR A 127 22.10 2.73 -5.66
CA THR A 127 22.71 3.48 -4.57
C THR A 127 21.70 4.45 -3.95
N VAL A 128 21.91 4.83 -2.69
CA VAL A 128 21.05 5.82 -2.00
C VAL A 128 20.95 7.12 -2.80
N ALA A 129 22.06 7.61 -3.34
CA ALA A 129 22.07 8.82 -4.16
C ALA A 129 21.22 8.71 -5.43
N GLN A 130 21.21 7.55 -6.08
CA GLN A 130 20.36 7.30 -7.24
C GLN A 130 18.86 7.25 -6.85
N ILE A 131 18.55 6.64 -5.70
CA ILE A 131 17.20 6.59 -5.16
C ILE A 131 16.69 8.01 -4.85
N ASP A 132 17.49 8.83 -4.18
CA ASP A 132 17.12 10.21 -3.83
C ASP A 132 16.91 11.07 -5.08
N ASP A 133 17.76 10.93 -6.09
CA ASP A 133 17.64 11.63 -7.37
C ASP A 133 16.37 11.19 -8.14
N ASN A 134 16.04 9.91 -8.10
CA ASN A 134 14.80 9.38 -8.66
C ASN A 134 13.58 9.94 -7.93
N ILE A 135 13.59 9.97 -6.59
CA ILE A 135 12.51 10.56 -5.78
C ILE A 135 12.32 12.03 -6.13
N ALA A 136 13.40 12.79 -6.26
CA ALA A 136 13.34 14.20 -6.64
C ALA A 136 12.66 14.41 -8.01
N GLY A 137 12.98 13.55 -8.99
CA GLY A 137 12.33 13.56 -10.29
C GLY A 137 10.83 13.22 -10.20
N MET A 138 10.47 12.17 -9.47
CA MET A 138 9.07 11.74 -9.29
C MET A 138 8.21 12.81 -8.61
N LYS A 139 8.75 13.57 -7.64
CA LYS A 139 8.06 14.69 -6.97
C LYS A 139 7.51 15.69 -7.98
N THR A 140 8.27 16.03 -8.99
CA THR A 140 7.85 17.01 -10.02
C THR A 140 6.67 16.50 -10.86
N VAL A 141 6.57 15.19 -11.04
CA VAL A 141 5.46 14.57 -11.76
C VAL A 141 4.20 14.57 -10.90
N PHE A 142 4.28 14.12 -9.64
CA PHE A 142 3.14 14.07 -8.73
C PHE A 142 2.51 15.45 -8.50
N ALA A 143 3.32 16.50 -8.38
CA ALA A 143 2.87 17.88 -8.17
C ALA A 143 1.98 18.42 -9.31
N ARG A 144 2.00 17.79 -10.49
CA ARG A 144 1.09 18.14 -11.61
C ARG A 144 -0.33 17.59 -11.43
N TYR A 145 -0.49 16.59 -10.60
CA TYR A 145 -1.76 15.87 -10.46
C TYR A 145 -2.42 16.04 -9.09
N LEU A 146 -1.61 16.25 -8.05
CA LEU A 146 -2.05 16.34 -6.66
C LEU A 146 -1.69 17.69 -6.08
N THR A 147 -2.56 18.23 -5.23
CA THR A 147 -2.30 19.44 -4.44
C THR A 147 -1.70 19.02 -3.12
N TYR A 148 -0.46 19.38 -2.88
CA TYR A 148 0.27 19.14 -1.63
C TYR A 148 0.20 20.38 -0.73
N GLY A 149 0.11 20.19 0.60
CA GLY A 149 0.05 21.29 1.54
C GLY A 149 -0.24 20.82 2.97
N ALA A 150 -0.67 21.80 3.81
CA ALA A 150 -0.97 21.55 5.21
C ALA A 150 -2.48 21.39 5.51
N GLY A 151 -3.33 21.58 4.52
CA GLY A 151 -4.78 21.44 4.68
C GLY A 151 -5.20 19.98 4.92
N PRO A 152 -6.38 19.76 5.49
CA PRO A 152 -6.84 18.41 5.87
C PRO A 152 -7.05 17.47 4.68
N ARG A 153 -7.18 18.00 3.47
CA ARG A 153 -7.36 17.25 2.21
C ARG A 153 -6.16 17.34 1.28
N ASP A 154 -5.15 18.11 1.69
CA ASP A 154 -3.93 18.23 0.90
C ASP A 154 -3.15 16.91 0.94
N ALA A 155 -2.58 16.56 -0.19
CA ALA A 155 -1.76 15.36 -0.30
C ALA A 155 -0.52 15.46 0.58
N LEU A 156 -0.08 14.32 1.10
CA LEU A 156 1.22 14.17 1.73
C LEU A 156 2.17 13.42 0.82
N MET A 157 3.45 13.79 0.86
CA MET A 157 4.51 13.03 0.24
C MET A 157 5.47 12.58 1.34
N LEU A 158 5.51 11.27 1.56
CA LEU A 158 6.30 10.64 2.62
C LEU A 158 7.33 9.70 2.00
N ASN A 159 8.39 9.40 2.75
CA ASN A 159 9.43 8.47 2.33
C ASN A 159 9.56 7.36 3.39
N ASN A 160 9.39 6.10 3.00
CA ASN A 160 9.46 4.98 3.94
C ASN A 160 10.88 4.73 4.49
N ALA A 161 11.92 5.31 3.90
CA ALA A 161 13.26 5.33 4.50
C ALA A 161 13.26 5.95 5.91
N GLU A 162 12.33 6.87 6.22
CA GLU A 162 12.22 7.51 7.54
C GLU A 162 12.00 6.51 8.68
N TRP A 163 11.37 5.37 8.42
CA TRP A 163 11.14 4.35 9.44
C TRP A 163 11.82 3.02 9.14
N LEU A 164 12.16 2.73 7.88
CA LEU A 164 12.81 1.48 7.52
C LEU A 164 14.31 1.50 7.79
N ASP A 165 15.00 2.62 7.53
CA ASP A 165 16.46 2.71 7.63
C ASP A 165 16.97 2.57 9.07
N GLY A 166 16.18 2.94 10.05
CA GLY A 166 16.52 2.85 11.47
C GLY A 166 16.12 1.54 12.17
N LEU A 167 15.55 0.57 11.45
CA LEU A 167 15.08 -0.67 12.06
C LEU A 167 16.23 -1.55 12.52
N ASN A 168 16.17 -1.99 13.79
CA ASN A 168 17.01 -3.09 14.25
C ASN A 168 16.43 -4.41 13.70
N TYR A 169 17.27 -5.20 13.03
CA TYR A 169 16.84 -6.42 12.36
C TYR A 169 16.23 -7.45 13.31
N LEU A 170 16.85 -7.68 14.47
CA LEU A 170 16.36 -8.67 15.43
C LEU A 170 15.05 -8.22 16.10
N ASP A 171 14.93 -6.95 16.44
CA ASP A 171 13.71 -6.39 16.99
C ASP A 171 12.57 -6.43 15.97
N PHE A 172 12.86 -6.10 14.71
CA PHE A 172 11.88 -6.20 13.62
C PHE A 172 11.39 -7.64 13.40
N LEU A 173 12.30 -8.61 13.39
CA LEU A 173 11.90 -10.03 13.28
C LEU A 173 11.05 -10.48 14.45
N ARG A 174 11.42 -10.09 15.68
CA ARG A 174 10.68 -10.47 16.88
C ARG A 174 9.29 -9.85 16.92
N ASP A 175 9.18 -8.55 16.64
CA ASP A 175 7.96 -7.80 16.88
C ASP A 175 7.02 -7.80 15.67
N ILE A 176 7.55 -7.84 14.46
CA ILE A 176 6.80 -7.80 13.20
C ILE A 176 6.84 -9.16 12.50
N GLY A 177 8.02 -9.75 12.33
CA GLY A 177 8.19 -11.00 11.59
C GLY A 177 7.35 -12.15 12.16
N ARG A 178 7.16 -12.21 13.48
CA ARG A 178 6.31 -13.21 14.16
C ARG A 178 4.86 -13.26 13.66
N HIS A 179 4.34 -12.19 13.06
CA HIS A 179 2.98 -12.12 12.52
C HIS A 179 2.86 -12.69 11.11
N PHE A 180 3.98 -13.09 10.50
CA PHE A 180 4.03 -13.62 9.14
C PHE A 180 4.31 -15.11 9.15
N SER A 181 3.42 -15.90 8.54
CA SER A 181 3.63 -17.33 8.32
C SER A 181 4.29 -17.56 6.98
N VAL A 182 5.47 -18.21 6.96
CA VAL A 182 6.19 -18.57 5.73
C VAL A 182 5.30 -19.37 4.77
N ASN A 183 4.54 -20.35 5.28
CA ASN A 183 3.63 -21.16 4.46
C ASN A 183 2.58 -20.29 3.75
N ARG A 184 2.05 -19.27 4.44
CA ARG A 184 1.10 -18.32 3.83
C ARG A 184 1.79 -17.41 2.82
N MET A 185 3.03 -17.00 3.08
CA MET A 185 3.81 -16.16 2.16
C MET A 185 4.16 -16.91 0.87
N LEU A 186 4.53 -18.19 0.98
CA LEU A 186 4.80 -19.05 -0.19
C LEU A 186 3.54 -19.32 -1.06
N ALA A 187 2.35 -19.20 -0.48
CA ALA A 187 1.09 -19.40 -1.20
C ALA A 187 0.63 -18.18 -2.01
N PHE A 188 1.32 -17.03 -1.92
CA PHE A 188 0.98 -15.87 -2.74
C PHE A 188 1.29 -16.10 -4.22
N GLU A 189 0.40 -15.63 -5.08
CA GLU A 189 0.52 -15.79 -6.52
C GLU A 189 1.86 -15.30 -7.07
N SER A 190 2.35 -14.14 -6.60
CA SER A 190 3.63 -13.58 -6.99
C SER A 190 4.83 -14.46 -6.61
N VAL A 191 4.78 -15.10 -5.45
CA VAL A 191 5.82 -16.03 -4.97
C VAL A 191 5.64 -17.40 -5.63
N LYS A 192 4.42 -17.94 -5.56
CA LYS A 192 4.11 -19.26 -6.09
C LYS A 192 4.43 -19.39 -7.57
N SER A 193 4.08 -18.38 -8.39
CA SER A 193 4.36 -18.41 -9.83
C SER A 193 5.85 -18.45 -10.17
N ARG A 194 6.72 -17.88 -9.33
CA ARG A 194 8.18 -17.98 -9.49
C ARG A 194 8.69 -19.35 -9.09
N LEU A 195 8.22 -19.88 -7.96
CA LEU A 195 8.59 -21.24 -7.51
C LEU A 195 8.12 -22.32 -8.50
N ASP A 196 6.90 -22.21 -9.01
CA ASP A 196 6.34 -23.15 -9.99
C ASP A 196 7.11 -23.11 -11.33
N ARG A 197 7.78 -22.00 -11.64
CA ARG A 197 8.64 -21.84 -12.82
C ARG A 197 10.13 -22.07 -12.54
N GLU A 198 10.46 -22.54 -11.35
CA GLU A 198 11.86 -22.76 -10.92
C GLU A 198 12.74 -21.48 -11.01
N GLN A 199 12.11 -20.31 -10.95
CA GLN A 199 12.83 -19.03 -10.94
C GLN A 199 13.34 -18.71 -9.55
N SER A 200 14.56 -18.15 -9.48
CA SER A 200 15.15 -17.78 -8.19
C SER A 200 14.32 -16.68 -7.50
N LEU A 201 14.20 -16.79 -6.19
CA LEU A 201 13.61 -15.78 -5.33
C LEU A 201 14.57 -15.60 -4.15
N SER A 202 15.23 -14.44 -4.09
CA SER A 202 16.17 -14.18 -3.01
C SER A 202 15.42 -13.95 -1.69
N PHE A 203 16.10 -14.19 -0.57
CA PHE A 203 15.56 -13.88 0.74
C PHE A 203 15.26 -12.37 0.89
N LEU A 204 16.05 -11.52 0.25
CA LEU A 204 15.83 -10.08 0.21
C LEU A 204 14.46 -9.76 -0.41
N GLU A 205 14.22 -10.23 -1.63
CA GLU A 205 12.94 -10.05 -2.32
C GLU A 205 11.75 -10.65 -1.56
N PHE A 206 11.95 -11.82 -0.94
CA PHE A 206 10.91 -12.49 -0.15
C PHE A 206 10.46 -11.65 1.05
N ASN A 207 11.38 -10.86 1.65
CA ASN A 207 11.06 -9.97 2.75
C ASN A 207 10.35 -8.67 2.32
N TYR A 208 10.33 -8.33 1.04
CA TYR A 208 9.69 -7.10 0.55
C TYR A 208 8.23 -6.97 1.04
N MET A 209 7.47 -8.06 0.99
CA MET A 209 6.06 -8.04 1.42
C MET A 209 5.87 -7.70 2.91
N ILE A 210 6.87 -8.02 3.76
CA ILE A 210 6.85 -7.68 5.19
C ILE A 210 7.09 -6.18 5.36
N LEU A 211 8.04 -5.62 4.61
CA LEU A 211 8.35 -4.19 4.64
C LEU A 211 7.17 -3.35 4.16
N GLN A 212 6.52 -3.75 3.07
CA GLN A 212 5.32 -3.05 2.58
C GLN A 212 4.14 -3.16 3.55
N ALA A 213 3.97 -4.29 4.22
CA ALA A 213 2.95 -4.42 5.26
C ALA A 213 3.26 -3.51 6.47
N TYR A 214 4.53 -3.38 6.83
CA TYR A 214 4.99 -2.49 7.88
C TYR A 214 4.80 -1.01 7.51
N ASP A 215 4.97 -0.64 6.24
CA ASP A 215 4.64 0.71 5.74
C ASP A 215 3.20 1.08 6.05
N PHE A 216 2.25 0.16 5.82
CA PHE A 216 0.85 0.44 6.13
C PHE A 216 0.62 0.64 7.63
N LEU A 217 1.22 -0.19 8.47
CA LEU A 217 1.14 -0.06 9.93
C LEU A 217 1.71 1.30 10.41
N GLU A 218 2.87 1.72 9.88
CA GLU A 218 3.47 3.01 10.23
C GLU A 218 2.64 4.20 9.74
N LEU A 219 2.11 4.12 8.54
CA LEU A 219 1.20 5.14 8.01
C LEU A 219 -0.11 5.22 8.80
N TYR A 220 -0.64 4.08 9.25
CA TYR A 220 -1.79 4.06 10.15
C TYR A 220 -1.46 4.74 11.48
N ARG A 221 -0.35 4.38 12.11
CA ARG A 221 0.08 4.92 13.40
C ARG A 221 0.38 6.42 13.36
N ARG A 222 1.07 6.88 12.32
CA ARG A 222 1.58 8.27 12.22
C ARG A 222 0.57 9.23 11.60
N HIS A 223 -0.26 8.75 10.68
CA HIS A 223 -1.11 9.60 9.84
C HIS A 223 -2.58 9.18 9.80
N GLY A 224 -3.00 8.18 10.58
CA GLY A 224 -4.37 7.67 10.55
C GLY A 224 -4.77 7.12 9.17
N CYS A 225 -3.81 6.58 8.40
CA CYS A 225 -4.06 6.05 7.07
C CYS A 225 -4.90 4.76 7.16
N LEU A 226 -6.11 4.78 6.62
CA LEU A 226 -7.05 3.66 6.72
C LEU A 226 -7.11 2.80 5.46
N LEU A 227 -6.61 3.28 4.34
CA LEU A 227 -6.77 2.62 3.04
C LEU A 227 -5.43 2.52 2.31
N GLN A 228 -5.05 1.30 1.93
CA GLN A 228 -4.00 1.04 0.95
C GLN A 228 -4.64 0.77 -0.41
N MET A 229 -4.15 1.43 -1.44
CA MET A 229 -4.55 1.21 -2.82
C MET A 229 -3.35 0.81 -3.67
N GLY A 230 -3.60 0.13 -4.79
CA GLY A 230 -2.54 -0.32 -5.69
C GLY A 230 -3.09 -1.03 -6.90
N GLY A 231 -2.23 -1.46 -7.81
CA GLY A 231 -2.60 -2.33 -8.93
C GLY A 231 -3.02 -3.73 -8.45
N SER A 232 -3.68 -4.49 -9.32
CA SER A 232 -4.10 -5.87 -9.01
C SER A 232 -2.92 -6.80 -8.69
N ASP A 233 -1.74 -6.48 -9.20
CA ASP A 233 -0.47 -7.13 -8.89
C ASP A 233 -0.06 -6.97 -7.42
N GLN A 234 -0.51 -5.91 -6.75
CA GLN A 234 -0.22 -5.60 -5.35
C GLN A 234 -1.20 -6.23 -4.36
N TRP A 235 -2.23 -6.95 -4.83
CA TRP A 235 -3.30 -7.45 -3.97
C TRP A 235 -2.79 -8.29 -2.78
N GLY A 236 -1.82 -9.18 -3.01
CA GLY A 236 -1.21 -10.00 -1.95
C GLY A 236 -0.53 -9.16 -0.87
N ASN A 237 0.22 -8.14 -1.28
CA ASN A 237 0.92 -7.23 -0.37
C ASN A 237 -0.09 -6.36 0.42
N ILE A 238 -1.15 -5.86 -0.24
CA ILE A 238 -2.23 -5.09 0.40
C ILE A 238 -2.88 -5.91 1.52
N LEU A 239 -3.22 -7.17 1.26
CA LEU A 239 -3.83 -8.05 2.26
C LEU A 239 -2.93 -8.25 3.49
N LYS A 240 -1.60 -8.29 3.30
CA LYS A 240 -0.65 -8.40 4.42
C LYS A 240 -0.58 -7.14 5.27
N GLY A 241 -0.63 -5.98 4.62
CA GLY A 241 -0.74 -4.71 5.33
C GLY A 241 -1.99 -4.65 6.20
N VAL A 242 -3.12 -5.08 5.66
CA VAL A 242 -4.39 -5.15 6.41
C VAL A 242 -4.30 -6.14 7.58
N ASP A 243 -3.74 -7.35 7.35
CA ASP A 243 -3.58 -8.38 8.40
C ASP A 243 -2.69 -7.88 9.54
N LEU A 244 -1.61 -7.15 9.25
CA LEU A 244 -0.67 -6.64 10.24
C LEU A 244 -1.24 -5.45 11.03
N THR A 245 -2.11 -4.64 10.43
CA THR A 245 -2.66 -3.43 11.04
C THR A 245 -3.87 -3.71 11.95
N ARG A 246 -4.48 -4.89 11.81
CA ARG A 246 -5.57 -5.39 12.67
C ARG A 246 -5.07 -5.92 14.01
#